data_880579fead6cf193ed533de5ecae1e5f
#
_entry.id   880579fead6cf193ed533de5ecae1e5f
#
_cell.length_a   1.000
_cell.length_b   1.000
_cell.length_c   1.000
_cell.angle_alpha   90.00
_cell.angle_beta   90.00
_cell.angle_gamma   90.00
#
_symmetry.space_group_name_H-M   'P 1'
#
loop_
_entity.id
_entity.type
_entity.pdbx_description
1 polymer ?
#
loop_
_entity_poly.entity_id
_entity_poly.type
_entity_poly.pdbx_seq_one_letter_code
_entity_poly.pdbx_strand_id
1 'polypeptide(L)'
;MMVDPEILMRLLPMHARLNPTGHILQAGPTLTKLSEGRRLVGCRFLEVFEICRPRAIKSMEALLATPGRKLHMRLRDRRRTQLKGFAVPDGSGGAVLDLSFGISVVDAVRDYGLTSTDFSPTDLTIEMLYLVEAKSAAMEASRTLNKRLEGAKIAAEERAFTDTLTGLRNRRACDHVLERRVRNREPFALMQVDLDYFKQVNDSFGHAAGDHVLRQVAGIMLNEVRQMDTVARVGGDEFLIVLDGLTEHPILSSIALRLIERIESPIPYEGQDCRISASIGIAINRGDQGRDSLCQQADLALYASKRGGRGRHEFYHPSALDAPGLPPAPSLTGGHPEEG
;
A
#
# COMPACT_ATOMS: atom_id res chain seq x y z
N MET A 1 -43.15 -7.07 48.99
CA MET A 1 -42.22 -8.22 48.96
C MET A 1 -40.81 -7.67 48.83
N MET A 2 -40.03 -7.69 49.92
CA MET A 2 -38.63 -7.23 49.86
C MET A 2 -37.77 -8.33 49.18
N VAL A 3 -37.09 -7.98 48.14
CA VAL A 3 -36.11 -8.90 47.52
C VAL A 3 -34.94 -9.07 48.49
N ASP A 4 -34.56 -10.32 48.74
CA ASP A 4 -33.42 -10.66 49.60
C ASP A 4 -32.17 -9.92 49.15
N PRO A 5 -31.48 -9.21 50.05
CA PRO A 5 -30.23 -8.49 49.73
C PRO A 5 -29.16 -9.37 49.08
N GLU A 6 -29.05 -10.64 49.45
CA GLU A 6 -28.07 -11.57 48.84
C GLU A 6 -28.41 -11.93 47.41
N ILE A 7 -29.70 -12.04 47.06
CA ILE A 7 -30.15 -12.30 45.71
C ILE A 7 -29.76 -11.11 44.80
N LEU A 8 -29.99 -9.88 45.26
CA LEU A 8 -29.62 -8.67 44.54
C LEU A 8 -28.10 -8.60 44.28
N MET A 9 -27.28 -8.96 45.26
CA MET A 9 -25.81 -8.95 45.09
C MET A 9 -25.32 -9.92 44.01
N ARG A 10 -25.99 -11.08 43.87
CA ARG A 10 -25.62 -12.11 42.88
C ARG A 10 -26.15 -11.80 41.47
N LEU A 11 -27.40 -11.33 41.39
CA LEU A 11 -28.05 -11.09 40.10
C LEU A 11 -27.64 -9.75 39.47
N LEU A 12 -27.44 -8.72 40.30
CA LEU A 12 -27.14 -7.36 39.89
C LEU A 12 -25.88 -6.82 40.58
N PRO A 13 -24.67 -7.30 40.25
CA PRO A 13 -23.46 -6.94 40.98
C PRO A 13 -23.12 -5.44 40.90
N MET A 14 -23.77 -4.68 40.03
CA MET A 14 -23.66 -3.23 39.92
C MET A 14 -24.88 -2.46 40.43
N HIS A 15 -25.69 -3.04 41.31
CA HIS A 15 -26.85 -2.35 41.83
C HIS A 15 -26.50 -1.33 42.94
N ALA A 16 -27.37 -0.34 43.11
CA ALA A 16 -27.43 0.53 44.29
C ALA A 16 -28.85 0.61 44.80
N ARG A 17 -29.06 0.38 46.12
CA ARG A 17 -30.34 0.60 46.77
C ARG A 17 -30.29 1.92 47.55
N LEU A 18 -31.28 2.77 47.33
CA LEU A 18 -31.38 4.10 47.93
C LEU A 18 -32.57 4.21 48.87
N ASN A 19 -32.43 4.99 49.94
CA ASN A 19 -33.55 5.40 50.78
C ASN A 19 -34.29 6.61 50.16
N PRO A 20 -35.41 7.05 50.71
CA PRO A 20 -36.16 8.20 50.20
C PRO A 20 -35.37 9.51 50.12
N THR A 21 -34.33 9.67 50.95
CA THR A 21 -33.47 10.86 50.97
C THR A 21 -32.29 10.74 50.04
N GLY A 22 -32.17 9.62 49.28
CA GLY A 22 -31.12 9.39 48.29
C GLY A 22 -29.80 8.87 48.86
N HIS A 23 -29.77 8.43 50.12
CA HIS A 23 -28.56 7.76 50.65
C HIS A 23 -28.52 6.31 50.20
N ILE A 24 -27.34 5.85 49.87
CA ILE A 24 -27.07 4.49 49.46
C ILE A 24 -27.16 3.56 50.67
N LEU A 25 -28.14 2.70 50.71
CA LEU A 25 -28.34 1.68 51.76
C LEU A 25 -27.51 0.42 51.47
N GLN A 26 -27.39 0.07 50.20
CA GLN A 26 -26.65 -1.10 49.72
C GLN A 26 -26.03 -0.80 48.36
N ALA A 27 -24.84 -1.31 48.12
CA ALA A 27 -24.18 -1.27 46.84
C ALA A 27 -23.70 -2.68 46.47
N GLY A 28 -23.85 -3.05 45.21
CA GLY A 28 -23.35 -4.30 44.68
C GLY A 28 -21.83 -4.42 44.77
N PRO A 29 -21.28 -5.65 44.73
CA PRO A 29 -19.87 -5.88 44.93
C PRO A 29 -19.02 -5.17 43.85
N THR A 30 -19.44 -5.21 42.60
CA THR A 30 -18.73 -4.54 41.50
C THR A 30 -18.78 -3.03 41.61
N LEU A 31 -19.96 -2.48 42.01
CA LEU A 31 -20.06 -1.03 42.23
C LEU A 31 -19.15 -0.57 43.38
N THR A 32 -19.00 -1.40 44.40
CA THR A 32 -18.08 -1.15 45.53
C THR A 32 -16.62 -1.20 45.06
N LYS A 33 -16.27 -2.14 44.20
CA LYS A 33 -14.93 -2.24 43.59
C LYS A 33 -14.57 -0.98 42.81
N LEU A 34 -15.52 -0.42 42.03
CA LEU A 34 -15.30 0.82 41.28
C LEU A 34 -15.00 2.03 42.19
N SER A 35 -15.41 2.01 43.44
CA SER A 35 -15.20 3.11 44.39
C SER A 35 -13.76 3.21 44.91
N GLU A 36 -12.88 2.28 44.53
CA GLU A 36 -11.43 2.24 44.91
C GLU A 36 -11.24 2.37 46.44
N GLY A 37 -12.08 1.68 47.24
CA GLY A 37 -11.99 1.67 48.71
C GLY A 37 -12.81 2.79 49.38
N ARG A 38 -13.45 3.68 48.66
CA ARG A 38 -14.39 4.64 49.22
C ARG A 38 -15.66 3.93 49.65
N ARG A 39 -16.09 4.14 50.90
CA ARG A 39 -17.35 3.60 51.40
C ARG A 39 -18.54 4.28 50.70
N LEU A 40 -19.30 3.54 49.91
CA LEU A 40 -20.49 4.02 49.19
C LEU A 40 -21.74 4.09 50.10
N VAL A 41 -21.87 3.09 50.97
CA VAL A 41 -23.03 3.00 51.88
C VAL A 41 -23.00 4.16 52.86
N GLY A 42 -24.15 4.86 52.97
CA GLY A 42 -24.32 6.08 53.77
C GLY A 42 -24.04 7.39 52.99
N CYS A 43 -23.43 7.33 51.82
CA CYS A 43 -23.24 8.53 50.98
C CYS A 43 -24.55 8.84 50.21
N ARG A 44 -24.73 10.10 49.80
CA ARG A 44 -25.80 10.47 48.88
C ARG A 44 -25.42 10.06 47.46
N PHE A 45 -26.33 9.38 46.75
CA PHE A 45 -26.09 8.89 45.41
C PHE A 45 -25.64 9.99 44.43
N LEU A 46 -26.33 11.14 44.44
CA LEU A 46 -26.01 12.27 43.55
C LEU A 46 -24.70 13.00 43.91
N GLU A 47 -24.12 12.75 45.09
CA GLU A 47 -22.77 13.23 45.45
C GLU A 47 -21.69 12.31 44.92
N VAL A 48 -22.00 11.02 44.75
CA VAL A 48 -21.09 10.01 44.20
C VAL A 48 -21.20 9.93 42.68
N PHE A 49 -22.39 10.02 42.16
CA PHE A 49 -22.70 9.89 40.73
C PHE A 49 -23.31 11.18 40.19
N GLU A 50 -22.86 11.58 39.00
CA GLU A 50 -23.41 12.70 38.25
C GLU A 50 -24.31 12.14 37.12
N ILE A 51 -25.60 12.47 37.14
CA ILE A 51 -26.51 12.09 36.05
C ILE A 51 -26.33 13.08 34.90
N CYS A 52 -25.82 12.57 33.78
CA CYS A 52 -25.55 13.36 32.57
C CYS A 52 -26.76 13.49 31.65
N ARG A 53 -27.58 12.42 31.63
CA ARG A 53 -28.84 12.37 30.84
C ARG A 53 -29.87 11.50 31.59
N PRO A 54 -31.14 11.93 31.73
CA PRO A 54 -31.66 13.27 31.37
C PRO A 54 -31.10 14.35 32.30
N ARG A 55 -30.81 15.55 31.75
CA ARG A 55 -30.27 16.68 32.53
C ARG A 55 -31.23 17.24 33.59
N ALA A 56 -32.52 16.88 33.51
CA ALA A 56 -33.57 17.33 34.43
C ALA A 56 -33.45 16.67 35.83
N ILE A 57 -32.76 15.54 35.96
CA ILE A 57 -32.65 14.80 37.22
C ILE A 57 -31.51 15.38 38.07
N LYS A 58 -31.86 16.26 38.97
CA LYS A 58 -30.94 16.90 39.94
C LYS A 58 -31.28 16.61 41.40
N SER A 59 -32.41 15.93 41.66
CA SER A 59 -32.89 15.56 43.00
C SER A 59 -33.36 14.12 43.03
N MET A 60 -33.52 13.57 44.22
CA MET A 60 -34.05 12.23 44.42
C MET A 60 -35.49 12.13 43.94
N GLU A 61 -36.29 13.16 44.20
CA GLU A 61 -37.70 13.25 43.77
C GLU A 61 -37.78 13.17 42.22
N ALA A 62 -36.94 13.91 41.49
CA ALA A 62 -36.88 13.85 40.02
C ALA A 62 -36.44 12.47 39.51
N LEU A 63 -35.58 11.77 40.23
CA LEU A 63 -35.16 10.40 39.90
C LEU A 63 -36.32 9.41 40.06
N LEU A 64 -37.06 9.50 41.17
CA LEU A 64 -38.21 8.64 41.44
C LEU A 64 -39.42 8.92 40.55
N ALA A 65 -39.54 10.16 40.06
CA ALA A 65 -40.59 10.53 39.11
C ALA A 65 -40.41 9.96 37.70
N THR A 66 -39.25 9.33 37.42
CA THR A 66 -38.95 8.77 36.10
C THR A 66 -38.56 7.28 36.16
N PRO A 67 -39.44 6.39 36.65
CA PRO A 67 -39.15 4.97 36.79
C PRO A 67 -38.89 4.33 35.42
N GLY A 68 -37.88 3.41 35.35
CA GLY A 68 -37.52 2.66 34.14
C GLY A 68 -36.88 3.47 33.03
N ARG A 69 -36.74 4.79 33.20
CA ARG A 69 -36.05 5.61 32.18
C ARG A 69 -34.55 5.38 32.19
N LYS A 70 -33.97 5.22 31.03
CA LYS A 70 -32.52 5.04 30.87
C LYS A 70 -31.74 6.28 31.35
N LEU A 71 -30.84 6.05 32.28
CA LEU A 71 -29.95 7.04 32.84
C LEU A 71 -28.53 6.88 32.22
N HIS A 72 -27.91 7.98 31.93
CA HIS A 72 -26.49 8.05 31.67
C HIS A 72 -25.83 8.84 32.77
N MET A 73 -24.87 8.26 33.41
CA MET A 73 -24.20 8.87 34.57
C MET A 73 -22.69 8.63 34.52
N ARG A 74 -21.98 9.32 35.35
CA ARG A 74 -20.57 9.12 35.59
C ARG A 74 -20.25 9.16 37.06
N LEU A 75 -19.22 8.40 37.43
CA LEU A 75 -18.66 8.44 38.75
C LEU A 75 -17.95 9.80 38.96
N ARG A 76 -18.13 10.43 40.14
CA ARG A 76 -17.42 11.66 40.51
C ARG A 76 -16.05 11.34 41.14
N ASP A 77 -15.26 10.60 40.37
CA ASP A 77 -13.86 10.26 40.67
C ASP A 77 -12.91 10.87 39.67
N ARG A 78 -11.61 10.54 39.75
CA ARG A 78 -10.59 11.00 38.79
C ARG A 78 -10.81 10.43 37.39
N ARG A 79 -11.33 9.19 37.28
CA ARG A 79 -11.49 8.46 36.00
C ARG A 79 -12.77 8.85 35.27
N ARG A 80 -13.76 9.40 35.98
CA ARG A 80 -15.07 9.80 35.44
C ARG A 80 -15.74 8.67 34.64
N THR A 81 -15.67 7.45 35.16
CA THR A 81 -16.19 6.25 34.51
C THR A 81 -17.66 6.43 34.16
N GLN A 82 -17.97 6.21 32.88
CA GLN A 82 -19.33 6.35 32.37
C GLN A 82 -20.15 5.07 32.67
N LEU A 83 -21.33 5.27 33.18
CA LEU A 83 -22.26 4.20 33.50
C LEU A 83 -23.62 4.50 32.87
N LYS A 84 -24.36 3.42 32.59
CA LYS A 84 -25.78 3.46 32.20
C LYS A 84 -26.58 2.71 33.23
N GLY A 85 -27.85 3.03 33.36
CA GLY A 85 -28.74 2.29 34.24
C GLY A 85 -30.16 2.82 34.21
N PHE A 86 -30.96 2.35 35.12
CA PHE A 86 -32.31 2.82 35.36
C PHE A 86 -32.64 2.64 36.84
N ALA A 87 -33.61 3.40 37.31
CA ALA A 87 -34.08 3.36 38.67
C ALA A 87 -35.48 2.78 38.72
N VAL A 88 -35.75 1.92 39.69
CA VAL A 88 -37.05 1.36 39.95
C VAL A 88 -37.42 1.69 41.42
N PRO A 89 -38.57 2.28 41.70
CA PRO A 89 -39.05 2.48 43.08
C PRO A 89 -39.18 1.16 43.85
N ASP A 90 -38.72 1.12 45.09
CA ASP A 90 -38.72 -0.10 45.91
C ASP A 90 -40.01 -0.29 46.75
N GLY A 91 -40.98 0.59 46.56
CA GLY A 91 -42.27 0.58 47.31
C GLY A 91 -42.17 1.15 48.72
N SER A 92 -40.98 1.46 49.24
CA SER A 92 -40.76 2.08 50.55
C SER A 92 -40.45 3.59 50.46
N GLY A 93 -40.59 4.17 49.28
CA GLY A 93 -40.24 5.55 48.98
C GLY A 93 -38.78 5.70 48.52
N GLY A 94 -38.00 4.61 48.48
CA GLY A 94 -36.64 4.54 47.94
C GLY A 94 -36.62 4.02 46.50
N ALA A 95 -35.43 3.65 46.03
CA ALA A 95 -35.21 3.07 44.71
C ALA A 95 -34.12 2.00 44.70
N VAL A 96 -34.25 1.06 43.76
CA VAL A 96 -33.16 0.19 43.33
C VAL A 96 -32.72 0.67 41.97
N LEU A 97 -31.41 0.91 41.82
CA LEU A 97 -30.78 1.20 40.56
C LEU A 97 -30.02 -0.02 40.07
N ASP A 98 -30.21 -0.35 38.81
CA ASP A 98 -29.38 -1.30 38.08
C ASP A 98 -28.46 -0.51 37.13
N LEU A 99 -27.17 -0.76 37.23
CA LEU A 99 -26.13 -0.02 36.53
C LEU A 99 -25.31 -0.94 35.63
N SER A 100 -24.75 -0.41 34.54
CA SER A 100 -23.86 -1.12 33.65
C SER A 100 -22.87 -0.18 33.01
N PHE A 101 -21.74 -0.69 32.46
CA PHE A 101 -20.74 0.12 31.81
C PHE A 101 -21.10 0.55 30.36
N GLY A 102 -21.96 -0.20 29.69
CA GLY A 102 -22.25 0.01 28.27
C GLY A 102 -20.99 -0.11 27.43
N ILE A 103 -20.71 0.89 26.58
CA ILE A 103 -19.55 0.86 25.67
C ILE A 103 -18.21 1.06 26.41
N SER A 104 -18.23 1.56 27.63
CA SER A 104 -17.01 1.82 28.42
C SER A 104 -16.51 0.57 29.16
N VAL A 105 -17.09 -0.60 28.90
CA VAL A 105 -16.75 -1.84 29.61
C VAL A 105 -15.30 -2.27 29.39
N VAL A 106 -14.76 -2.10 28.19
CA VAL A 106 -13.37 -2.46 27.86
C VAL A 106 -12.39 -1.69 28.74
N ASP A 107 -12.60 -0.38 28.83
CA ASP A 107 -11.76 0.48 29.67
C ASP A 107 -11.96 0.17 31.17
N ALA A 108 -13.20 -0.07 31.60
CA ALA A 108 -13.50 -0.40 32.98
C ALA A 108 -12.87 -1.73 33.42
N VAL A 109 -12.91 -2.77 32.58
CA VAL A 109 -12.25 -4.06 32.88
C VAL A 109 -10.76 -3.86 33.12
N ARG A 110 -10.08 -3.11 32.26
CA ARG A 110 -8.66 -2.81 32.40
C ARG A 110 -8.38 -1.94 33.63
N ASP A 111 -9.14 -0.87 33.81
CA ASP A 111 -8.84 0.19 34.78
C ASP A 111 -9.14 -0.25 36.22
N TYR A 112 -10.12 -1.13 36.41
CA TYR A 112 -10.53 -1.63 37.74
C TYR A 112 -10.18 -3.10 37.97
N GLY A 113 -9.51 -3.76 37.00
CA GLY A 113 -9.14 -5.18 37.08
C GLY A 113 -10.38 -6.07 37.26
N LEU A 114 -11.44 -5.82 36.48
CA LEU A 114 -12.68 -6.59 36.58
C LEU A 114 -12.48 -7.98 35.95
N THR A 115 -13.19 -8.97 36.49
CA THR A 115 -13.18 -10.37 36.06
C THR A 115 -14.62 -10.83 35.76
N SER A 116 -14.78 -12.04 35.24
CA SER A 116 -16.13 -12.60 34.98
C SER A 116 -17.06 -12.60 36.20
N THR A 117 -16.51 -12.70 37.40
CA THR A 117 -17.26 -12.70 38.64
C THR A 117 -17.80 -11.31 39.02
N ASP A 118 -17.34 -10.26 38.40
CA ASP A 118 -17.78 -8.88 38.59
C ASP A 118 -19.03 -8.53 37.75
N PHE A 119 -19.45 -9.45 36.86
CA PHE A 119 -20.64 -9.29 36.02
C PHE A 119 -21.75 -10.26 36.39
N SER A 120 -23.00 -9.94 36.02
CA SER A 120 -24.10 -10.88 36.16
C SER A 120 -23.81 -12.16 35.35
N PRO A 121 -24.21 -13.36 35.85
CA PRO A 121 -24.04 -14.60 35.09
C PRO A 121 -24.73 -14.63 33.72
N THR A 122 -25.66 -13.74 33.47
CA THR A 122 -26.40 -13.59 32.20
C THR A 122 -25.93 -12.39 31.38
N ASP A 123 -24.89 -11.69 31.83
CA ASP A 123 -24.36 -10.54 31.13
C ASP A 123 -23.38 -11.01 30.05
N LEU A 124 -23.68 -10.71 28.80
CA LEU A 124 -22.85 -11.06 27.64
C LEU A 124 -21.58 -10.18 27.49
N THR A 125 -21.26 -9.39 28.50
CA THR A 125 -20.14 -8.45 28.47
C THR A 125 -18.81 -9.16 28.25
N ILE A 126 -18.57 -10.29 28.87
CA ILE A 126 -17.34 -11.06 28.75
C ILE A 126 -17.20 -11.64 27.34
N GLU A 127 -18.27 -12.22 26.79
CA GLU A 127 -18.29 -12.73 25.42
C GLU A 127 -18.04 -11.62 24.40
N MET A 128 -18.64 -10.46 24.61
CA MET A 128 -18.39 -9.30 23.76
C MET A 128 -16.93 -8.81 23.83
N LEU A 129 -16.31 -8.84 25.01
CA LEU A 129 -14.89 -8.52 25.17
C LEU A 129 -14.00 -9.45 24.36
N TYR A 130 -14.24 -10.76 24.45
CA TYR A 130 -13.50 -11.75 23.65
C TYR A 130 -13.69 -11.52 22.13
N LEU A 131 -14.91 -11.20 21.69
CA LEU A 131 -15.19 -10.90 20.29
C LEU A 131 -14.46 -9.63 19.81
N VAL A 132 -14.41 -8.58 20.64
CA VAL A 132 -13.70 -7.34 20.31
C VAL A 132 -12.20 -7.60 20.21
N GLU A 133 -11.64 -8.36 21.14
CA GLU A 133 -10.21 -8.70 21.14
C GLU A 133 -9.85 -9.59 19.93
N ALA A 134 -10.63 -10.62 19.67
CA ALA A 134 -10.47 -11.49 18.51
C ALA A 134 -10.57 -10.71 17.18
N LYS A 135 -11.55 -9.80 17.09
CA LYS A 135 -11.69 -8.91 15.92
C LYS A 135 -10.48 -8.00 15.74
N SER A 136 -9.98 -7.41 16.83
CA SER A 136 -8.81 -6.53 16.79
C SER A 136 -7.57 -7.29 16.32
N ALA A 137 -7.33 -8.49 16.87
CA ALA A 137 -6.23 -9.36 16.44
C ALA A 137 -6.34 -9.78 14.97
N ALA A 138 -7.54 -10.14 14.51
CA ALA A 138 -7.79 -10.50 13.12
C ALA A 138 -7.57 -9.31 12.16
N MET A 139 -7.99 -8.10 12.56
CA MET A 139 -7.77 -6.88 11.77
C MET A 139 -6.28 -6.53 11.66
N GLU A 140 -5.51 -6.71 12.73
CA GLU A 140 -4.07 -6.45 12.73
C GLU A 140 -3.31 -7.46 11.86
N ALA A 141 -3.66 -8.74 11.96
CA ALA A 141 -3.14 -9.79 11.09
C ALA A 141 -3.46 -9.52 9.61
N SER A 142 -4.69 -9.10 9.29
CA SER A 142 -5.10 -8.73 7.94
C SER A 142 -4.30 -7.54 7.39
N ARG A 143 -4.10 -6.50 8.19
CA ARG A 143 -3.29 -5.33 7.81
C ARG A 143 -1.84 -5.71 7.51
N THR A 144 -1.26 -6.57 8.33
CA THR A 144 0.12 -7.05 8.15
C THR A 144 0.25 -7.87 6.87
N LEU A 145 -0.72 -8.76 6.61
CA LEU A 145 -0.75 -9.56 5.38
C LEU A 145 -0.87 -8.68 4.13
N ASN A 146 -1.79 -7.71 4.15
CA ASN A 146 -1.96 -6.79 3.03
C ASN A 146 -0.69 -6.00 2.69
N LYS A 147 0.04 -5.50 3.71
CA LYS A 147 1.33 -4.84 3.49
C LYS A 147 2.37 -5.77 2.86
N ARG A 148 2.42 -7.04 3.29
CA ARG A 148 3.34 -8.04 2.70
C ARG A 148 2.98 -8.35 1.25
N LEU A 149 1.68 -8.52 0.95
CA LEU A 149 1.20 -8.77 -0.41
C LEU A 149 1.50 -7.59 -1.34
N GLU A 150 1.29 -6.36 -0.88
CA GLU A 150 1.60 -5.15 -1.64
C GLU A 150 3.10 -5.04 -1.94
N GLY A 151 3.95 -5.27 -0.95
CA GLY A 151 5.41 -5.31 -1.15
C GLY A 151 5.86 -6.43 -2.09
N ALA A 152 5.29 -7.62 -1.97
CA ALA A 152 5.58 -8.74 -2.87
C ALA A 152 5.10 -8.45 -4.31
N LYS A 153 3.95 -7.80 -4.47
CA LYS A 153 3.43 -7.37 -5.78
C LYS A 153 4.37 -6.37 -6.45
N ILE A 154 4.78 -5.31 -5.74
CA ILE A 154 5.73 -4.31 -6.25
C ILE A 154 7.05 -4.98 -6.67
N ALA A 155 7.62 -5.83 -5.81
CA ALA A 155 8.85 -6.55 -6.12
C ALA A 155 8.70 -7.51 -7.32
N ALA A 156 7.53 -8.13 -7.49
CA ALA A 156 7.24 -8.98 -8.64
C ALA A 156 7.08 -8.14 -9.94
N GLU A 157 6.43 -6.99 -9.87
CA GLU A 157 6.29 -6.04 -10.97
C GLU A 157 7.65 -5.48 -11.39
N GLU A 158 8.49 -5.07 -10.44
CA GLU A 158 9.87 -4.63 -10.73
C GLU A 158 10.67 -5.71 -11.45
N ARG A 159 10.66 -6.95 -10.95
CA ARG A 159 11.34 -8.08 -11.61
C ARG A 159 10.77 -8.39 -12.99
N ALA A 160 9.44 -8.24 -13.17
CA ALA A 160 8.77 -8.51 -14.43
C ALA A 160 9.07 -7.47 -15.52
N PHE A 161 9.44 -6.24 -15.12
CA PHE A 161 9.60 -5.09 -16.03
C PHE A 161 11.01 -4.49 -16.06
N THR A 162 11.97 -5.07 -15.34
CA THR A 162 13.36 -4.57 -15.25
C THR A 162 14.34 -5.63 -15.77
N ASP A 163 15.37 -5.21 -16.48
CA ASP A 163 16.52 -6.03 -16.81
C ASP A 163 17.46 -6.12 -15.59
N THR A 164 17.70 -7.33 -15.11
CA THR A 164 18.43 -7.58 -13.86
C THR A 164 19.90 -7.19 -13.89
N LEU A 165 20.51 -7.15 -15.09
CA LEU A 165 21.92 -6.79 -15.25
C LEU A 165 22.12 -5.28 -15.22
N THR A 166 21.31 -4.54 -15.99
CA THR A 166 21.49 -3.11 -16.24
C THR A 166 20.61 -2.20 -15.40
N GLY A 167 19.56 -2.73 -14.80
CA GLY A 167 18.54 -1.95 -14.10
C GLY A 167 17.59 -1.16 -15.01
N LEU A 168 17.79 -1.23 -16.32
CA LEU A 168 16.91 -0.61 -17.32
C LEU A 168 15.56 -1.34 -17.39
N ARG A 169 14.61 -0.77 -18.09
CA ARG A 169 13.40 -1.51 -18.47
C ARG A 169 13.77 -2.69 -19.37
N ASN A 170 13.07 -3.81 -19.21
CA ASN A 170 13.22 -4.95 -20.10
C ASN A 170 12.30 -4.84 -21.32
N ARG A 171 12.39 -5.80 -22.27
CA ARG A 171 11.54 -5.88 -23.47
C ARG A 171 10.06 -5.72 -23.16
N ARG A 172 9.55 -6.46 -22.16
CA ARG A 172 8.14 -6.43 -21.76
C ARG A 172 7.68 -5.04 -21.33
N ALA A 173 8.50 -4.34 -20.54
CA ALA A 173 8.20 -2.98 -20.12
C ALA A 173 8.17 -2.00 -21.29
N CYS A 174 9.11 -2.14 -22.24
CA CYS A 174 9.15 -1.32 -23.44
C CYS A 174 7.92 -1.55 -24.32
N ASP A 175 7.53 -2.79 -24.53
CA ASP A 175 6.31 -3.14 -25.29
C ASP A 175 5.07 -2.48 -24.72
N HIS A 176 4.88 -2.52 -23.41
CA HIS A 176 3.77 -1.82 -22.73
C HIS A 176 3.80 -0.30 -22.95
N VAL A 177 4.98 0.31 -22.92
CA VAL A 177 5.12 1.75 -23.18
C VAL A 177 4.73 2.07 -24.61
N LEU A 178 5.26 1.34 -25.59
CA LEU A 178 4.97 1.52 -27.01
C LEU A 178 3.48 1.33 -27.31
N GLU A 179 2.87 0.26 -26.81
CA GLU A 179 1.42 0.01 -26.99
C GLU A 179 0.56 1.13 -26.43
N ARG A 180 0.92 1.67 -25.26
CA ARG A 180 0.20 2.79 -24.65
C ARG A 180 0.32 4.05 -25.52
N ARG A 181 1.53 4.39 -25.97
CA ARG A 181 1.79 5.58 -26.81
C ARG A 181 1.06 5.50 -28.14
N VAL A 182 1.11 4.37 -28.81
CA VAL A 182 0.40 4.13 -30.08
C VAL A 182 -1.11 4.22 -29.89
N ARG A 183 -1.66 3.59 -28.83
CA ARG A 183 -3.10 3.66 -28.52
C ARG A 183 -3.59 5.07 -28.28
N ASN A 184 -2.79 5.88 -27.59
CA ASN A 184 -3.10 7.27 -27.29
C ASN A 184 -2.81 8.22 -28.47
N ARG A 185 -2.26 7.73 -29.57
CA ARG A 185 -1.79 8.52 -30.71
C ARG A 185 -0.80 9.62 -30.33
N GLU A 186 0.02 9.35 -29.32
CA GLU A 186 1.04 10.28 -28.86
C GLU A 186 2.22 10.29 -29.84
N PRO A 187 2.76 11.48 -30.20
CA PRO A 187 3.97 11.55 -31.02
C PRO A 187 5.20 11.13 -30.21
N PHE A 188 6.09 10.35 -30.81
CA PHE A 188 7.36 9.95 -30.21
C PHE A 188 8.34 9.44 -31.29
N ALA A 189 9.62 9.35 -30.93
CA ALA A 189 10.60 8.63 -31.75
C ALA A 189 11.04 7.35 -31.04
N LEU A 190 11.26 6.30 -31.82
CA LEU A 190 11.84 5.04 -31.40
C LEU A 190 13.27 4.95 -31.96
N MET A 191 14.26 4.84 -31.07
CA MET A 191 15.65 4.51 -31.44
C MET A 191 15.94 3.07 -31.07
N GLN A 192 16.35 2.29 -32.03
CA GLN A 192 16.92 0.96 -31.81
C GLN A 192 18.41 1.06 -31.84
N VAL A 193 19.07 0.61 -30.78
CA VAL A 193 20.53 0.71 -30.61
C VAL A 193 21.12 -0.67 -30.46
N ASP A 194 22.18 -0.93 -31.17
CA ASP A 194 22.94 -2.18 -31.09
C ASP A 194 24.44 -1.85 -30.92
N LEU A 195 25.08 -2.53 -29.98
CA LEU A 195 26.50 -2.26 -29.66
C LEU A 195 27.43 -2.95 -30.64
N ASP A 196 28.09 -2.15 -31.43
CA ASP A 196 29.11 -2.62 -32.37
C ASP A 196 30.32 -3.15 -31.61
N TYR A 197 30.86 -4.28 -32.08
CA TYR A 197 32.07 -4.94 -31.54
C TYR A 197 31.90 -5.52 -30.11
N PHE A 198 30.70 -5.55 -29.54
CA PHE A 198 30.45 -6.06 -28.18
C PHE A 198 30.88 -7.54 -28.03
N LYS A 199 30.66 -8.37 -29.07
CA LYS A 199 31.12 -9.76 -29.07
C LYS A 199 32.63 -9.85 -28.90
N GLN A 200 33.41 -8.95 -29.52
CA GLN A 200 34.87 -8.94 -29.40
C GLN A 200 35.31 -8.66 -27.96
N VAL A 201 34.60 -7.81 -27.23
CA VAL A 201 34.87 -7.58 -25.81
C VAL A 201 34.65 -8.87 -25.01
N ASN A 202 33.54 -9.58 -25.24
CA ASN A 202 33.29 -10.86 -24.57
C ASN A 202 34.36 -11.92 -24.89
N ASP A 203 34.75 -12.00 -26.18
CA ASP A 203 35.73 -12.98 -26.65
C ASP A 203 37.15 -12.67 -26.13
N SER A 204 37.51 -11.38 -25.95
CA SER A 204 38.82 -10.94 -25.50
C SER A 204 38.99 -10.85 -23.99
N PHE A 205 37.94 -10.39 -23.26
CA PHE A 205 38.00 -10.05 -21.83
C PHE A 205 37.02 -10.87 -20.97
N GLY A 206 36.25 -11.77 -21.60
CA GLY A 206 35.27 -12.60 -20.92
C GLY A 206 33.91 -11.91 -20.67
N HIS A 207 32.92 -12.70 -20.30
CA HIS A 207 31.52 -12.23 -20.07
C HIS A 207 31.40 -11.21 -18.93
N ALA A 208 32.27 -11.27 -17.93
CA ALA A 208 32.25 -10.29 -16.82
C ALA A 208 32.61 -8.87 -17.31
N ALA A 209 33.54 -8.74 -18.28
CA ALA A 209 33.85 -7.47 -18.93
C ALA A 209 32.67 -6.98 -19.79
N GLY A 210 32.01 -7.88 -20.53
CA GLY A 210 30.79 -7.56 -21.28
C GLY A 210 29.66 -7.08 -20.36
N ASP A 211 29.44 -7.72 -19.24
CA ASP A 211 28.45 -7.29 -18.23
C ASP A 211 28.78 -5.92 -17.66
N HIS A 212 30.07 -5.63 -17.43
CA HIS A 212 30.52 -4.30 -17.01
C HIS A 212 30.23 -3.24 -18.08
N VAL A 213 30.57 -3.52 -19.33
CA VAL A 213 30.30 -2.64 -20.48
C VAL A 213 28.81 -2.36 -20.61
N LEU A 214 27.93 -3.37 -20.51
CA LEU A 214 26.49 -3.20 -20.59
C LEU A 214 25.95 -2.29 -19.48
N ARG A 215 26.48 -2.38 -18.25
CA ARG A 215 26.08 -1.47 -17.15
C ARG A 215 26.52 -0.04 -17.39
N GLN A 216 27.74 0.16 -17.93
CA GLN A 216 28.24 1.49 -18.27
C GLN A 216 27.43 2.13 -19.40
N VAL A 217 27.14 1.38 -20.47
CA VAL A 217 26.30 1.83 -21.59
C VAL A 217 24.88 2.19 -21.09
N ALA A 218 24.29 1.38 -20.22
CA ALA A 218 22.99 1.70 -19.61
C ALA A 218 23.02 3.04 -18.87
N GLY A 219 24.07 3.30 -18.10
CA GLY A 219 24.28 4.58 -17.41
C GLY A 219 24.44 5.76 -18.39
N ILE A 220 25.20 5.56 -19.48
CA ILE A 220 25.37 6.57 -20.54
C ILE A 220 24.01 6.92 -21.14
N MET A 221 23.20 5.91 -21.52
CA MET A 221 21.90 6.12 -22.16
C MET A 221 20.94 6.88 -21.23
N LEU A 222 20.88 6.53 -19.94
CA LEU A 222 20.03 7.21 -18.97
C LEU A 222 20.43 8.69 -18.77
N ASN A 223 21.71 9.02 -18.88
CA ASN A 223 22.21 10.38 -18.72
C ASN A 223 21.95 11.26 -19.95
N GLU A 224 21.79 10.67 -21.14
CA GLU A 224 21.58 11.40 -22.39
C GLU A 224 20.10 11.64 -22.73
N VAL A 225 19.19 10.98 -22.02
CA VAL A 225 17.73 11.11 -22.24
C VAL A 225 17.04 11.79 -21.04
N ARG A 226 15.82 12.25 -21.24
CA ARG A 226 15.02 12.90 -20.19
C ARG A 226 14.36 11.85 -19.29
N GLN A 227 13.97 12.25 -18.09
CA GLN A 227 13.27 11.38 -17.14
C GLN A 227 11.94 10.80 -17.69
N MET A 228 11.29 11.50 -18.61
CA MET A 228 10.07 11.04 -19.28
C MET A 228 10.31 10.05 -20.41
N ASP A 229 11.53 9.97 -20.92
CA ASP A 229 11.91 9.02 -21.95
C ASP A 229 12.09 7.63 -21.37
N THR A 230 12.01 6.62 -22.22
CA THR A 230 12.15 5.23 -21.77
C THR A 230 13.37 4.61 -22.41
N VAL A 231 14.27 4.06 -21.61
CA VAL A 231 15.39 3.24 -22.05
C VAL A 231 15.15 1.80 -21.62
N ALA A 232 15.28 0.87 -22.55
CA ALA A 232 15.10 -0.55 -22.31
C ALA A 232 16.20 -1.38 -22.94
N ARG A 233 16.61 -2.46 -22.27
CA ARG A 233 17.45 -3.51 -22.86
C ARG A 233 16.52 -4.64 -23.31
N VAL A 234 16.58 -4.97 -24.59
CA VAL A 234 15.65 -5.91 -25.23
C VAL A 234 16.31 -7.20 -25.70
N GLY A 235 17.62 -7.23 -25.75
CA GLY A 235 18.45 -8.37 -26.15
C GLY A 235 19.79 -8.35 -25.46
N GLY A 236 20.73 -9.17 -25.92
CA GLY A 236 22.10 -9.23 -25.40
C GLY A 236 22.82 -7.87 -25.39
N ASP A 237 22.97 -7.28 -26.55
CA ASP A 237 23.60 -5.98 -26.83
C ASP A 237 22.65 -4.99 -27.52
N GLU A 238 21.34 -5.30 -27.48
CA GLU A 238 20.30 -4.50 -28.11
C GLU A 238 19.53 -3.67 -27.06
N PHE A 239 19.31 -2.40 -27.37
CA PHE A 239 18.56 -1.45 -26.54
C PHE A 239 17.50 -0.72 -27.37
N LEU A 240 16.43 -0.31 -26.72
CA LEU A 240 15.40 0.56 -27.28
C LEU A 240 15.29 1.83 -26.44
N ILE A 241 15.19 2.98 -27.13
CA ILE A 241 14.95 4.27 -26.49
C ILE A 241 13.68 4.86 -27.11
N VAL A 242 12.69 5.15 -26.27
CA VAL A 242 11.46 5.82 -26.65
C VAL A 242 11.55 7.27 -26.17
N LEU A 243 11.66 8.21 -27.12
CA LEU A 243 11.81 9.64 -26.87
C LEU A 243 10.43 10.33 -26.98
N ASP A 244 9.90 10.74 -25.85
CA ASP A 244 8.54 11.25 -25.73
C ASP A 244 8.38 12.63 -26.34
N GLY A 245 7.37 12.79 -27.23
CA GLY A 245 7.06 14.05 -27.88
C GLY A 245 8.12 14.58 -28.84
N LEU A 246 9.22 13.83 -29.09
CA LEU A 246 10.29 14.26 -29.99
C LEU A 246 10.10 13.65 -31.38
N THR A 247 9.99 14.51 -32.40
CA THR A 247 9.81 14.10 -33.81
C THR A 247 10.72 14.86 -34.77
N GLU A 248 11.50 15.81 -34.27
CA GLU A 248 12.38 16.67 -35.06
C GLU A 248 13.74 15.99 -35.36
N HIS A 249 14.01 15.75 -36.64
CA HIS A 249 15.24 15.08 -37.08
C HIS A 249 16.52 15.69 -36.50
N PRO A 250 16.73 17.04 -36.46
CA PRO A 250 17.97 17.62 -35.93
C PRO A 250 18.19 17.30 -34.45
N ILE A 251 17.11 17.30 -33.65
CA ILE A 251 17.17 17.00 -32.21
C ILE A 251 17.52 15.52 -32.01
N LEU A 252 16.82 14.65 -32.74
CA LEU A 252 17.04 13.20 -32.69
C LEU A 252 18.45 12.83 -33.13
N SER A 253 18.96 13.44 -34.23
CA SER A 253 20.35 13.28 -34.68
C SER A 253 21.34 13.72 -33.60
N SER A 254 21.12 14.85 -32.96
CA SER A 254 22.01 15.34 -31.89
C SER A 254 22.07 14.36 -30.70
N ILE A 255 20.93 13.80 -30.30
CA ILE A 255 20.88 12.78 -29.23
C ILE A 255 21.63 11.51 -29.64
N ALA A 256 21.39 11.02 -30.87
CA ALA A 256 22.02 9.82 -31.38
C ALA A 256 23.56 9.99 -31.49
N LEU A 257 24.04 11.13 -32.00
CA LEU A 257 25.48 11.41 -32.09
C LEU A 257 26.13 11.47 -30.71
N ARG A 258 25.54 12.15 -29.76
CA ARG A 258 26.08 12.18 -28.37
C ARG A 258 26.11 10.80 -27.72
N LEU A 259 25.09 9.99 -27.95
CA LEU A 259 25.07 8.59 -27.45
C LEU A 259 26.26 7.80 -28.05
N ILE A 260 26.45 7.88 -29.36
CA ILE A 260 27.55 7.18 -30.04
C ILE A 260 28.90 7.65 -29.50
N GLU A 261 29.16 8.98 -29.49
CA GLU A 261 30.39 9.56 -28.98
C GLU A 261 30.74 9.13 -27.55
N ARG A 262 29.71 9.11 -26.68
CA ARG A 262 29.88 8.67 -25.28
C ARG A 262 30.15 7.17 -25.17
N ILE A 263 29.49 6.36 -25.98
CA ILE A 263 29.69 4.91 -26.01
C ILE A 263 31.07 4.54 -26.59
N GLU A 264 31.58 5.31 -27.52
CA GLU A 264 32.93 5.13 -28.13
C GLU A 264 34.05 5.51 -27.15
N SER A 265 33.77 6.28 -26.11
CA SER A 265 34.77 6.57 -25.08
C SER A 265 35.24 5.27 -24.43
N PRO A 266 36.55 5.09 -24.21
CA PRO A 266 37.09 3.85 -23.63
C PRO A 266 36.46 3.55 -22.28
N ILE A 267 35.97 2.32 -22.09
CA ILE A 267 35.38 1.84 -20.84
C ILE A 267 36.46 1.04 -20.08
N PRO A 268 36.98 1.55 -18.95
CA PRO A 268 38.06 0.89 -18.23
C PRO A 268 37.52 -0.36 -17.51
N TYR A 269 38.21 -1.47 -17.65
CA TYR A 269 37.94 -2.73 -16.96
C TYR A 269 39.25 -3.43 -16.59
N GLU A 270 39.51 -3.66 -15.30
CA GLU A 270 40.71 -4.35 -14.78
C GLU A 270 42.06 -3.84 -15.37
N GLY A 271 42.16 -2.52 -15.55
CA GLY A 271 43.37 -1.88 -16.06
C GLY A 271 43.54 -1.92 -17.60
N GLN A 272 42.53 -2.38 -18.32
CA GLN A 272 42.43 -2.38 -19.77
C GLN A 272 41.22 -1.58 -20.25
N ASP A 273 41.25 -1.10 -21.48
CA ASP A 273 40.20 -0.33 -22.11
C ASP A 273 39.35 -1.22 -23.03
N CYS A 274 38.09 -1.43 -22.67
CA CYS A 274 37.09 -1.99 -23.58
C CYS A 274 36.67 -0.90 -24.58
N ARG A 275 36.72 -1.18 -25.87
CA ARG A 275 36.32 -0.27 -26.94
C ARG A 275 35.16 -0.88 -27.70
N ILE A 276 34.09 -0.14 -27.79
CA ILE A 276 32.86 -0.48 -28.53
C ILE A 276 32.38 0.76 -29.27
N SER A 277 31.42 0.60 -30.16
CA SER A 277 30.64 1.68 -30.74
C SER A 277 29.14 1.32 -30.69
N ALA A 278 28.28 2.12 -31.29
CA ALA A 278 26.86 1.82 -31.42
C ALA A 278 26.32 2.21 -32.79
N SER A 279 25.52 1.31 -33.36
CA SER A 279 24.70 1.60 -34.53
C SER A 279 23.27 1.90 -34.05
N ILE A 280 22.64 2.96 -34.61
CA ILE A 280 21.33 3.42 -34.18
C ILE A 280 20.39 3.53 -35.40
N GLY A 281 19.20 2.89 -35.29
CA GLY A 281 18.09 3.06 -36.24
C GLY A 281 16.99 3.89 -35.63
N ILE A 282 16.44 4.88 -36.33
CA ILE A 282 15.46 5.81 -35.82
C ILE A 282 14.17 5.76 -36.64
N ALA A 283 13.06 5.48 -35.99
CA ALA A 283 11.72 5.58 -36.55
C ALA A 283 10.89 6.64 -35.79
N ILE A 284 10.06 7.40 -36.51
CA ILE A 284 9.27 8.49 -35.95
C ILE A 284 7.79 8.15 -36.07
N ASN A 285 7.09 8.12 -34.93
CA ASN A 285 5.63 8.04 -34.88
C ASN A 285 5.01 9.42 -34.73
N ARG A 286 4.14 9.78 -35.66
CA ARG A 286 3.33 11.01 -35.59
C ARG A 286 1.89 10.76 -35.12
N GLY A 287 1.61 9.58 -34.57
CA GLY A 287 0.29 9.19 -34.07
C GLY A 287 -0.54 8.38 -35.06
N ASP A 288 0.04 7.92 -36.16
CA ASP A 288 -0.66 7.24 -37.28
C ASP A 288 -0.18 5.81 -37.53
N GLN A 289 0.83 5.32 -36.80
CA GLN A 289 1.45 4.03 -37.04
C GLN A 289 1.23 3.05 -35.88
N GLY A 290 1.18 1.75 -36.23
CA GLY A 290 1.14 0.66 -35.27
C GLY A 290 2.54 0.33 -34.71
N ARG A 291 2.58 -0.29 -33.53
CA ARG A 291 3.82 -0.69 -32.84
C ARG A 291 4.74 -1.52 -33.76
N ASP A 292 4.19 -2.57 -34.37
CA ASP A 292 5.00 -3.52 -35.13
C ASP A 292 5.62 -2.87 -36.38
N SER A 293 4.88 -1.96 -37.02
CA SER A 293 5.40 -1.16 -38.13
C SER A 293 6.55 -0.27 -37.69
N LEU A 294 6.44 0.38 -36.54
CA LEU A 294 7.50 1.25 -36.00
C LEU A 294 8.75 0.47 -35.63
N CYS A 295 8.60 -0.69 -34.98
CA CYS A 295 9.73 -1.56 -34.67
C CYS A 295 10.43 -2.03 -35.96
N GLN A 296 9.67 -2.46 -36.97
CA GLN A 296 10.23 -2.84 -38.26
C GLN A 296 10.96 -1.68 -38.95
N GLN A 297 10.44 -0.47 -38.89
CA GLN A 297 11.09 0.72 -39.44
C GLN A 297 12.43 1.04 -38.73
N ALA A 298 12.47 0.94 -37.40
CA ALA A 298 13.67 1.13 -36.62
C ALA A 298 14.72 0.04 -36.92
N ASP A 299 14.30 -1.23 -37.07
CA ASP A 299 15.17 -2.34 -37.48
C ASP A 299 15.78 -2.11 -38.85
N LEU A 300 15.00 -1.68 -39.83
CA LEU A 300 15.47 -1.38 -41.18
C LEU A 300 16.51 -0.23 -41.18
N ALA A 301 16.24 0.81 -40.40
CA ALA A 301 17.18 1.93 -40.24
C ALA A 301 18.46 1.49 -39.51
N LEU A 302 18.37 0.64 -38.49
CA LEU A 302 19.53 0.07 -37.81
C LEU A 302 20.38 -0.79 -38.74
N TYR A 303 19.73 -1.61 -39.56
CA TYR A 303 20.44 -2.39 -40.57
C TYR A 303 21.17 -1.50 -41.57
N ALA A 304 20.58 -0.39 -42.04
CA ALA A 304 21.22 0.59 -42.89
C ALA A 304 22.44 1.22 -42.20
N SER A 305 22.32 1.57 -40.91
CA SER A 305 23.45 2.08 -40.11
C SER A 305 24.62 1.08 -40.07
N LYS A 306 24.34 -0.19 -39.77
CA LYS A 306 25.37 -1.26 -39.75
C LYS A 306 26.04 -1.44 -41.10
N ARG A 307 25.29 -1.42 -42.20
CA ARG A 307 25.82 -1.50 -43.56
C ARG A 307 26.62 -0.26 -43.98
N GLY A 308 26.23 0.91 -43.48
CA GLY A 308 26.90 2.18 -43.77
C GLY A 308 28.26 2.34 -43.08
N GLY A 309 28.77 1.32 -42.33
CA GLY A 309 30.09 1.32 -41.71
C GLY A 309 30.06 1.29 -40.17
N ARG A 310 28.87 1.16 -39.54
CA ARG A 310 28.68 1.18 -38.08
C ARG A 310 29.03 2.53 -37.44
N GLY A 311 28.95 2.65 -36.12
CA GLY A 311 29.29 3.88 -35.41
C GLY A 311 28.49 5.09 -35.86
N ARG A 312 27.23 4.92 -36.24
CA ARG A 312 26.40 5.97 -36.84
C ARG A 312 24.93 5.74 -36.55
N HIS A 313 24.10 6.74 -36.90
CA HIS A 313 22.64 6.61 -36.88
C HIS A 313 22.08 6.78 -38.29
N GLU A 314 20.91 6.15 -38.50
CA GLU A 314 20.13 6.32 -39.72
C GLU A 314 18.64 6.46 -39.37
N PHE A 315 17.95 7.33 -40.11
CA PHE A 315 16.51 7.42 -40.06
C PHE A 315 15.86 6.43 -41.02
N TYR A 316 14.70 5.90 -40.62
CA TYR A 316 13.90 5.13 -41.56
C TYR A 316 13.47 5.99 -42.76
N HIS A 317 13.74 5.52 -43.96
CA HIS A 317 13.22 6.06 -45.20
C HIS A 317 12.49 4.96 -45.98
N PRO A 318 11.29 5.23 -46.53
CA PRO A 318 10.57 4.23 -47.31
C PRO A 318 11.32 3.62 -48.49
N SER A 319 12.24 4.37 -49.10
CA SER A 319 13.11 3.90 -50.18
C SER A 319 14.17 2.87 -49.74
N ALA A 320 14.33 2.66 -48.43
CA ALA A 320 15.24 1.61 -47.93
C ALA A 320 14.69 0.18 -48.15
N LEU A 321 13.45 0.03 -48.53
CA LEU A 321 12.83 -1.26 -48.88
C LEU A 321 13.30 -1.83 -50.24
N ASP A 322 13.87 -1.01 -51.10
CA ASP A 322 14.34 -1.42 -52.46
C ASP A 322 15.80 -1.92 -52.48
N ALA A 323 16.46 -2.04 -51.33
CA ALA A 323 17.81 -2.54 -51.25
C ALA A 323 17.86 -4.07 -51.39
N PRO A 324 18.54 -4.64 -52.42
CA PRO A 324 18.63 -6.10 -52.61
C PRO A 324 19.39 -6.73 -51.44
N GLY A 325 18.78 -7.72 -50.79
CA GLY A 325 19.41 -8.52 -49.73
C GLY A 325 18.84 -8.37 -48.31
N LEU A 326 17.58 -7.93 -48.16
CA LEU A 326 16.94 -8.00 -46.86
C LEU A 326 16.66 -9.46 -46.48
N PRO A 327 17.12 -9.95 -45.31
CA PRO A 327 16.60 -11.18 -44.76
C PRO A 327 15.09 -10.98 -44.37
N PRO A 328 14.26 -12.03 -44.47
CA PRO A 328 12.88 -11.94 -43.99
C PRO A 328 12.90 -11.53 -42.52
N ALA A 329 12.02 -10.58 -42.16
CA ALA A 329 11.90 -10.06 -40.82
C ALA A 329 11.89 -11.23 -39.83
N PRO A 330 12.67 -11.18 -38.72
CA PRO A 330 12.60 -12.18 -37.69
C PRO A 330 11.18 -12.12 -37.12
N SER A 331 10.43 -13.23 -37.21
CA SER A 331 9.10 -13.36 -36.63
C SER A 331 9.22 -13.18 -35.12
N LEU A 332 8.72 -12.06 -34.60
CA LEU A 332 8.61 -11.75 -33.18
C LEU A 332 7.59 -12.62 -32.41
N THR A 333 7.15 -13.73 -33.02
CA THR A 333 6.34 -14.76 -32.40
C THR A 333 7.25 -15.85 -31.86
N GLY A 334 7.80 -15.60 -30.66
CA GLY A 334 8.36 -16.66 -29.82
C GLY A 334 7.23 -17.56 -29.31
N GLY A 335 6.79 -18.51 -30.16
CA GLY A 335 5.98 -19.62 -29.72
C GLY A 335 6.84 -20.54 -28.85
N HIS A 336 6.45 -20.75 -27.60
CA HIS A 336 6.94 -21.85 -26.79
C HIS A 336 6.63 -23.17 -27.52
N PRO A 337 7.58 -24.11 -27.65
CA PRO A 337 7.24 -25.48 -27.96
C PRO A 337 6.55 -26.05 -26.69
N GLU A 338 5.32 -26.51 -26.86
CA GLU A 338 4.70 -27.42 -25.91
C GLU A 338 5.53 -28.72 -25.92
N GLU A 339 6.22 -28.97 -24.82
CA GLU A 339 6.73 -30.30 -24.53
C GLU A 339 5.57 -31.14 -23.94
N GLY A 340 5.25 -32.27 -24.64
CA GLY A 340 4.33 -33.31 -24.22
C GLY A 340 4.86 -34.18 -23.08
#